data_1195739328d19456d36c9aa5ccb347a1
#
_entry.id   1195739328d19456d36c9aa5ccb347a1
#
_cell.length_a   1.000
_cell.length_b   1.000
_cell.length_c   1.000
_cell.angle_alpha   90.00
_cell.angle_beta   90.00
_cell.angle_gamma   90.00
#
_symmetry.space_group_name_H-M   'P 1'
#
loop_
_entity.id
_entity.type
_entity.pdbx_description
1 polymer ?
#
loop_
_entity_poly.entity_id
_entity_poly.type
_entity_poly.pdbx_seq_one_letter_code
_entity_poly.pdbx_strand_id
1 'polypeptide(L)'
;NAVFPKTGYCPVDDASWERMLGILKQHGMNHVRFHSWCPTKAAFRAADKLGVYFEVEMPLWGADCERKDDWEKRFDFFRREIKAILKEYGNHPSFILYCNGNEISGDFDFVEELTATGRAMDSRHLYSGSTARKRVKSDQFYTTHATDKGSATTYSGKPYTDWDIRKGTEIDVPVLSHEVGQRCAYPNFKEIELYKDCPVEARNFEIFRDQLEENGMLDLADDFFRVASKQTAIEYKDCIE
;
A
#
# COMPACT_ATOMS: atom_id res chain seq x y z
N ASN A 1 6.77 -0.22 3.32
CA ASN A 1 8.01 0.14 2.75
C ASN A 1 8.99 0.77 3.74
N ALA A 2 9.50 1.96 3.58
CA ALA A 2 10.48 2.56 4.50
C ALA A 2 9.88 3.00 5.86
N VAL A 3 8.93 2.28 6.37
CA VAL A 3 8.23 2.61 7.63
C VAL A 3 8.98 2.17 8.89
N PHE A 4 10.17 1.60 8.73
CA PHE A 4 11.01 1.12 9.84
C PHE A 4 12.41 1.75 9.79
N PRO A 5 12.51 3.09 9.93
CA PRO A 5 13.78 3.80 9.71
C PRO A 5 14.88 3.39 10.70
N LYS A 6 14.52 2.98 11.93
CA LYS A 6 15.50 2.59 12.95
C LYS A 6 16.20 1.27 12.67
N THR A 7 15.53 0.34 12.01
CA THR A 7 16.04 -1.01 11.78
C THR A 7 16.32 -1.32 10.31
N GLY A 8 15.66 -0.59 9.40
CA GLY A 8 15.69 -0.87 7.97
C GLY A 8 14.85 -2.10 7.55
N TYR A 9 14.20 -2.79 8.50
CA TYR A 9 13.33 -3.94 8.24
C TYR A 9 12.14 -3.98 9.21
N CYS A 10 11.10 -4.72 8.83
CA CYS A 10 9.90 -4.85 9.65
C CYS A 10 10.15 -5.64 10.94
N PRO A 11 9.37 -5.42 11.99
CA PRO A 11 9.42 -6.24 13.20
C PRO A 11 9.17 -7.71 12.91
N VAL A 12 9.85 -8.57 13.68
CA VAL A 12 9.68 -10.03 13.62
C VAL A 12 8.98 -10.60 14.85
N ASP A 13 8.63 -9.74 15.80
CA ASP A 13 7.97 -10.10 17.07
C ASP A 13 6.50 -9.71 17.09
N ASP A 14 5.71 -10.48 17.82
CA ASP A 14 4.26 -10.30 17.92
C ASP A 14 3.88 -8.99 18.63
N ALA A 15 4.62 -8.60 19.66
CA ALA A 15 4.30 -7.42 20.46
C ALA A 15 4.37 -6.11 19.65
N SER A 16 5.38 -5.99 18.79
CA SER A 16 5.52 -4.86 17.88
C SER A 16 4.36 -4.78 16.89
N TRP A 17 3.97 -5.93 16.30
CA TRP A 17 2.83 -5.98 15.39
C TRP A 17 1.50 -5.74 16.09
N GLU A 18 1.29 -6.32 17.28
CA GLU A 18 0.10 -6.06 18.08
C GLU A 18 -0.05 -4.58 18.42
N ARG A 19 1.04 -3.90 18.77
CA ARG A 19 1.05 -2.46 19.01
C ARG A 19 0.65 -1.67 17.76
N MET A 20 1.26 -1.95 16.61
CA MET A 20 0.98 -1.23 15.36
C MET A 20 -0.47 -1.44 14.90
N LEU A 21 -0.91 -2.69 14.83
CA LEU A 21 -2.27 -3.03 14.39
C LEU A 21 -3.32 -2.56 15.41
N GLY A 22 -2.98 -2.58 16.69
CA GLY A 22 -3.84 -2.03 17.77
C GLY A 22 -4.07 -0.52 17.60
N ILE A 23 -3.04 0.24 17.23
CA ILE A 23 -3.17 1.67 16.92
C ILE A 23 -4.10 1.88 15.72
N LEU A 24 -3.93 1.12 14.64
CA LEU A 24 -4.82 1.20 13.47
C LEU A 24 -6.28 0.95 13.86
N LYS A 25 -6.53 -0.08 14.67
CA LYS A 25 -7.90 -0.37 15.16
C LYS A 25 -8.48 0.75 16.02
N GLN A 26 -7.70 1.38 16.89
CA GLN A 26 -8.14 2.53 17.68
C GLN A 26 -8.59 3.71 16.79
N HIS A 27 -8.06 3.81 15.57
CA HIS A 27 -8.48 4.79 14.59
C HIS A 27 -9.57 4.28 13.61
N GLY A 28 -10.21 3.16 13.93
CA GLY A 28 -11.32 2.61 13.15
C GLY A 28 -10.90 1.80 11.91
N MET A 29 -9.61 1.57 11.70
CA MET A 29 -9.12 0.78 10.59
C MET A 29 -9.11 -0.71 10.94
N ASN A 30 -9.55 -1.57 10.02
CA ASN A 30 -9.60 -3.02 10.21
C ASN A 30 -8.97 -3.80 9.05
N HIS A 31 -8.38 -3.12 8.08
CA HIS A 31 -7.76 -3.73 6.91
C HIS A 31 -6.41 -3.05 6.61
N VAL A 32 -5.43 -3.85 6.22
CA VAL A 32 -4.08 -3.40 5.83
C VAL A 32 -3.71 -4.05 4.51
N ARG A 33 -3.33 -3.25 3.54
CA ARG A 33 -2.69 -3.69 2.31
C ARG A 33 -1.17 -3.63 2.44
N PHE A 34 -0.50 -4.70 2.06
CA PHE A 34 0.97 -4.76 1.98
C PHE A 34 1.42 -4.58 0.54
N HIS A 35 1.85 -3.38 0.20
CA HIS A 35 2.29 -3.01 -1.14
C HIS A 35 3.54 -3.75 -1.57
N SER A 36 3.42 -4.65 -2.56
CA SER A 36 4.50 -5.47 -3.13
C SER A 36 5.28 -6.26 -2.08
N TRP A 37 4.58 -6.77 -1.08
CA TRP A 37 5.22 -7.44 0.04
C TRP A 37 4.27 -8.37 0.81
N CYS A 38 4.79 -9.52 1.25
CA CYS A 38 4.12 -10.40 2.18
C CYS A 38 4.74 -10.22 3.58
N PRO A 39 3.95 -9.89 4.63
CA PRO A 39 4.49 -9.66 5.96
C PRO A 39 4.95 -10.95 6.67
N THR A 40 5.57 -10.77 7.84
CA THR A 40 6.09 -11.89 8.65
C THR A 40 4.97 -12.66 9.36
N LYS A 41 5.27 -13.87 9.82
CA LYS A 41 4.36 -14.67 10.67
C LYS A 41 3.83 -13.92 11.89
N ALA A 42 4.65 -13.08 12.50
CA ALA A 42 4.25 -12.28 13.64
C ALA A 42 3.13 -11.30 13.29
N ALA A 43 3.17 -10.72 12.08
CA ALA A 43 2.09 -9.86 11.59
C ALA A 43 0.77 -10.61 11.49
N PHE A 44 0.77 -11.81 10.90
CA PHE A 44 -0.44 -12.62 10.75
C PHE A 44 -1.01 -13.05 12.11
N ARG A 45 -0.16 -13.52 13.03
CA ARG A 45 -0.62 -13.87 14.39
C ARG A 45 -1.24 -12.68 15.13
N ALA A 46 -0.62 -11.52 15.03
CA ALA A 46 -1.16 -10.30 15.62
C ALA A 46 -2.48 -9.88 14.98
N ALA A 47 -2.58 -9.98 13.65
CA ALA A 47 -3.80 -9.68 12.91
C ALA A 47 -4.95 -10.62 13.25
N ASP A 48 -4.69 -11.92 13.32
CA ASP A 48 -5.67 -12.93 13.76
C ASP A 48 -6.21 -12.63 15.16
N LYS A 49 -5.29 -12.31 16.10
CA LYS A 49 -5.64 -11.98 17.46
C LYS A 49 -6.49 -10.72 17.59
N LEU A 50 -6.18 -9.71 16.79
CA LEU A 50 -6.82 -8.39 16.87
C LEU A 50 -8.04 -8.26 15.95
N GLY A 51 -8.26 -9.18 15.01
CA GLY A 51 -9.31 -9.09 14.01
C GLY A 51 -9.03 -7.96 13.00
N VAL A 52 -7.80 -7.92 12.47
CA VAL A 52 -7.41 -7.05 11.35
C VAL A 52 -7.24 -7.92 10.13
N TYR A 53 -7.71 -7.47 8.98
CA TYR A 53 -7.64 -8.21 7.73
C TYR A 53 -6.48 -7.73 6.86
N PHE A 54 -5.93 -8.64 6.06
CA PHE A 54 -4.80 -8.37 5.19
C PHE A 54 -5.13 -8.58 3.72
N GLU A 55 -4.71 -7.63 2.91
CA GLU A 55 -4.41 -7.79 1.49
C GLU A 55 -2.91 -7.96 1.36
N VAL A 56 -2.49 -9.13 0.87
CA VAL A 56 -1.09 -9.52 0.74
C VAL A 56 -0.68 -9.49 -0.71
N GLU A 57 0.47 -8.90 -0.99
CA GLU A 57 1.08 -8.94 -2.31
C GLU A 57 2.40 -9.73 -2.25
N MET A 58 2.79 -10.35 -3.36
CA MET A 58 4.16 -10.82 -3.51
C MET A 58 5.06 -9.67 -3.97
N PRO A 59 6.39 -9.82 -3.92
CA PRO A 59 7.33 -8.75 -4.26
C PRO A 59 7.39 -8.53 -5.78
N LEU A 60 6.28 -8.07 -6.36
CA LEU A 60 6.11 -7.81 -7.77
C LEU A 60 5.57 -6.39 -7.96
N TRP A 61 6.25 -5.58 -8.79
CA TRP A 61 5.89 -4.18 -9.02
C TRP A 61 6.30 -3.71 -10.42
N GLY A 62 5.47 -2.87 -11.03
CA GLY A 62 5.81 -2.17 -12.27
C GLY A 62 6.21 -3.13 -13.39
N ALA A 63 7.41 -2.97 -13.90
CA ALA A 63 7.94 -3.67 -15.06
C ALA A 63 8.44 -5.12 -14.82
N ASP A 64 8.21 -5.69 -13.64
CA ASP A 64 8.71 -7.02 -13.28
C ASP A 64 8.14 -8.14 -14.16
N CYS A 65 6.98 -7.92 -14.78
CA CYS A 65 6.39 -8.85 -15.76
C CYS A 65 6.78 -8.57 -17.20
N GLU A 66 7.72 -7.68 -17.46
CA GLU A 66 8.26 -7.50 -18.80
C GLU A 66 9.23 -8.65 -19.16
N ARG A 67 9.15 -9.12 -20.42
CA ARG A 67 10.06 -10.16 -20.94
C ARG A 67 11.40 -9.55 -21.35
N LYS A 68 12.07 -8.92 -20.37
CA LYS A 68 13.41 -8.34 -20.52
C LYS A 68 14.37 -8.99 -19.52
N ASP A 69 15.64 -9.06 -19.89
CA ASP A 69 16.70 -9.64 -19.06
C ASP A 69 16.20 -10.90 -18.30
N ASP A 70 16.86 -11.71 -17.77
CA ASP A 70 16.51 -12.93 -16.99
C ASP A 70 15.02 -13.16 -16.61
N TRP A 71 14.06 -12.73 -17.47
CA TRP A 71 12.60 -12.77 -17.19
C TRP A 71 12.11 -14.18 -16.84
N GLU A 72 12.65 -15.23 -17.44
CA GLU A 72 12.29 -16.61 -17.16
C GLU A 72 12.57 -16.97 -15.71
N LYS A 73 13.72 -16.54 -15.18
CA LYS A 73 14.07 -16.79 -13.77
C LYS A 73 13.16 -16.01 -12.81
N ARG A 74 12.77 -14.76 -13.18
CA ARG A 74 11.81 -13.98 -12.41
C ARG A 74 10.43 -14.64 -12.39
N PHE A 75 9.95 -15.08 -13.54
CA PHE A 75 8.66 -15.77 -13.66
C PHE A 75 8.64 -17.07 -12.87
N ASP A 76 9.71 -17.85 -12.91
CA ASP A 76 9.86 -19.06 -12.10
C ASP A 76 9.91 -18.73 -10.59
N PHE A 77 10.53 -17.63 -10.22
CA PHE A 77 10.49 -17.16 -8.83
C PHE A 77 9.05 -16.83 -8.42
N PHE A 78 8.31 -16.04 -9.18
CA PHE A 78 6.94 -15.67 -8.84
C PHE A 78 5.99 -16.87 -8.80
N ARG A 79 6.15 -17.87 -9.68
CA ARG A 79 5.40 -19.13 -9.61
C ARG A 79 5.66 -19.91 -8.33
N ARG A 80 6.87 -19.85 -7.80
CA ARG A 80 7.20 -20.49 -6.52
C ARG A 80 6.72 -19.65 -5.35
N GLU A 81 6.83 -18.34 -5.45
CA GLU A 81 6.51 -17.40 -4.37
C GLU A 81 5.02 -17.41 -4.01
N ILE A 82 4.13 -17.36 -5.00
CA ILE A 82 2.69 -17.48 -4.72
C ILE A 82 2.35 -18.78 -3.99
N LYS A 83 2.96 -19.88 -4.40
CA LYS A 83 2.75 -21.18 -3.75
C LYS A 83 3.28 -21.20 -2.32
N ALA A 84 4.43 -20.59 -2.09
CA ALA A 84 5.04 -20.48 -0.78
C ALA A 84 4.19 -19.62 0.17
N ILE A 85 3.71 -18.44 -0.29
CA ILE A 85 2.84 -17.56 0.49
C ILE A 85 1.55 -18.29 0.89
N LEU A 86 0.85 -18.91 -0.06
CA LEU A 86 -0.40 -19.61 0.22
C LEU A 86 -0.21 -20.83 1.13
N LYS A 87 0.86 -21.59 0.93
CA LYS A 87 1.18 -22.72 1.79
C LYS A 87 1.49 -22.30 3.23
N GLU A 88 2.22 -21.22 3.39
CA GLU A 88 2.71 -20.77 4.70
C GLU A 88 1.65 -19.99 5.48
N TYR A 89 0.91 -19.12 4.80
CA TYR A 89 0.00 -18.16 5.44
C TYR A 89 -1.48 -18.36 5.13
N GLY A 90 -1.83 -19.19 4.16
CA GLY A 90 -3.21 -19.36 3.73
C GLY A 90 -4.18 -19.85 4.80
N ASN A 91 -3.70 -20.31 5.95
CA ASN A 91 -4.54 -20.76 7.06
C ASN A 91 -4.83 -19.66 8.10
N HIS A 92 -4.30 -18.47 7.93
CA HIS A 92 -4.58 -17.33 8.80
C HIS A 92 -5.94 -16.71 8.46
N PRO A 93 -6.89 -16.58 9.39
CA PRO A 93 -8.18 -15.95 9.11
C PRO A 93 -8.08 -14.46 8.77
N SER A 94 -6.98 -13.80 9.13
CA SER A 94 -6.69 -12.42 8.73
C SER A 94 -6.32 -12.28 7.25
N PHE A 95 -5.84 -13.34 6.60
CA PHE A 95 -5.47 -13.32 5.18
C PHE A 95 -6.72 -13.50 4.32
N ILE A 96 -7.30 -12.42 3.80
CA ILE A 96 -8.55 -12.46 3.03
C ILE A 96 -8.38 -12.10 1.56
N LEU A 97 -7.42 -11.23 1.23
CA LEU A 97 -7.19 -10.74 -0.12
C LEU A 97 -5.74 -10.98 -0.54
N TYR A 98 -5.56 -11.45 -1.75
CA TYR A 98 -4.27 -11.62 -2.39
C TYR A 98 -4.23 -10.87 -3.72
N CYS A 99 -3.18 -10.10 -3.95
CA CYS A 99 -2.87 -9.52 -5.25
C CYS A 99 -1.46 -9.90 -5.68
N ASN A 100 -1.22 -10.12 -6.98
CA ASN A 100 0.13 -10.47 -7.41
C ASN A 100 1.12 -9.32 -7.15
N GLY A 101 0.70 -8.07 -7.25
CA GLY A 101 1.56 -6.93 -6.96
C GLY A 101 1.01 -5.60 -7.43
N ASN A 102 1.84 -4.57 -7.30
CA ASN A 102 1.45 -3.19 -7.53
C ASN A 102 1.74 -2.70 -8.95
N GLU A 103 0.73 -2.09 -9.59
CA GLU A 103 0.88 -1.36 -10.86
C GLU A 103 1.67 -2.13 -11.94
N ILE A 104 1.37 -3.41 -12.08
CA ILE A 104 2.12 -4.30 -12.98
C ILE A 104 1.97 -3.86 -14.43
N SER A 105 3.07 -3.89 -15.16
CA SER A 105 3.12 -3.78 -16.62
C SER A 105 3.83 -5.00 -17.23
N GLY A 106 3.67 -5.21 -18.54
CA GLY A 106 4.30 -6.30 -19.25
C GLY A 106 3.36 -7.43 -19.65
N ASP A 107 3.72 -8.67 -19.33
CA ASP A 107 3.02 -9.88 -19.77
C ASP A 107 1.80 -10.19 -18.88
N PHE A 108 0.63 -9.75 -19.32
CA PHE A 108 -0.63 -10.01 -18.59
C PHE A 108 -1.18 -11.43 -18.76
N ASP A 109 -0.68 -12.23 -19.70
CA ASP A 109 -0.99 -13.65 -19.75
C ASP A 109 -0.29 -14.37 -18.61
N PHE A 110 0.92 -13.95 -18.26
CA PHE A 110 1.61 -14.44 -17.07
C PHE A 110 0.93 -13.97 -15.76
N VAL A 111 0.47 -12.73 -15.70
CA VAL A 111 -0.28 -12.23 -14.53
C VAL A 111 -1.58 -13.03 -14.35
N GLU A 112 -2.29 -13.35 -15.43
CA GLU A 112 -3.47 -14.23 -15.39
C GLU A 112 -3.12 -15.63 -14.92
N GLU A 113 -2.02 -16.22 -15.42
CA GLU A 113 -1.51 -17.53 -14.98
C GLU A 113 -1.32 -17.58 -13.46
N LEU A 114 -0.66 -16.56 -12.90
CA LEU A 114 -0.42 -16.49 -11.45
C LEU A 114 -1.74 -16.35 -10.66
N THR A 115 -2.64 -15.47 -11.09
CA THR A 115 -3.93 -15.24 -10.43
C THR A 115 -4.79 -16.51 -10.45
N ALA A 116 -4.89 -17.17 -11.61
CA ALA A 116 -5.62 -18.42 -11.75
C ALA A 116 -5.00 -19.56 -10.91
N THR A 117 -3.66 -19.60 -10.82
CA THR A 117 -2.95 -20.55 -9.98
C THR A 117 -3.31 -20.38 -8.51
N GLY A 118 -3.29 -19.15 -8.00
CA GLY A 118 -3.67 -18.85 -6.61
C GLY A 118 -5.08 -19.31 -6.30
N ARG A 119 -6.06 -18.92 -7.14
CA ARG A 119 -7.46 -19.34 -7.01
C ARG A 119 -7.67 -20.85 -7.00
N ALA A 120 -6.91 -21.57 -7.85
CA ALA A 120 -7.01 -23.02 -7.93
C ALA A 120 -6.39 -23.73 -6.71
N MET A 121 -5.36 -23.11 -6.10
CA MET A 121 -4.69 -23.68 -4.95
C MET A 121 -5.44 -23.47 -3.64
N ASP A 122 -6.02 -22.29 -3.46
CA ASP A 122 -6.72 -21.95 -2.22
C ASP A 122 -7.92 -21.02 -2.51
N SER A 123 -9.12 -21.54 -2.44
CA SER A 123 -10.35 -20.81 -2.71
C SER A 123 -10.89 -20.02 -1.51
N ARG A 124 -10.19 -19.99 -0.39
CA ARG A 124 -10.62 -19.27 0.83
C ARG A 124 -10.35 -17.77 0.75
N HIS A 125 -9.45 -17.35 -0.12
CA HIS A 125 -9.09 -15.95 -0.36
C HIS A 125 -9.73 -15.44 -1.65
N LEU A 126 -9.81 -14.12 -1.80
CA LEU A 126 -10.08 -13.48 -3.08
C LEU A 126 -8.77 -13.04 -3.73
N TYR A 127 -8.74 -13.09 -5.05
CA TYR A 127 -7.52 -12.87 -5.83
C TYR A 127 -7.68 -11.72 -6.84
N SER A 128 -6.61 -10.94 -7.00
CA SER A 128 -6.46 -9.92 -8.04
C SER A 128 -5.10 -10.01 -8.72
N GLY A 129 -5.07 -9.67 -10.02
CA GLY A 129 -3.85 -9.72 -10.81
C GLY A 129 -2.91 -8.57 -10.53
N SER A 130 -3.44 -7.37 -10.41
CA SER A 130 -2.63 -6.16 -10.21
C SER A 130 -3.47 -5.07 -9.56
N THR A 131 -2.88 -4.31 -8.66
CA THR A 131 -3.48 -3.05 -8.24
C THR A 131 -3.30 -2.00 -9.34
N ALA A 132 -4.31 -1.17 -9.56
CA ALA A 132 -4.34 -0.08 -10.55
C ALA A 132 -3.62 -0.49 -11.86
N ARG A 133 -4.11 -0.74 -12.87
CA ARG A 133 -3.61 -1.04 -14.21
C ARG A 133 -4.62 -1.96 -14.92
N LYS A 134 -4.16 -2.82 -15.77
CA LYS A 134 -4.99 -3.73 -16.53
C LYS A 134 -5.47 -4.89 -15.64
N ARG A 135 -6.77 -5.18 -15.68
CA ARG A 135 -7.37 -6.35 -15.04
C ARG A 135 -7.09 -7.64 -15.82
N VAL A 136 -7.16 -8.76 -15.11
CA VAL A 136 -7.12 -10.10 -15.70
C VAL A 136 -8.45 -10.82 -15.49
N LYS A 137 -8.68 -11.89 -16.26
CA LYS A 137 -9.94 -12.64 -16.24
C LYS A 137 -10.23 -13.28 -14.88
N SER A 138 -9.20 -13.65 -14.16
CA SER A 138 -9.33 -14.32 -12.86
C SER A 138 -9.53 -13.39 -11.69
N ASP A 139 -9.58 -12.06 -11.89
CA ASP A 139 -9.83 -11.11 -10.82
C ASP A 139 -11.17 -11.36 -10.13
N GLN A 140 -11.16 -11.37 -8.81
CA GLN A 140 -12.35 -11.45 -7.95
C GLN A 140 -12.61 -10.15 -7.18
N PHE A 141 -11.67 -9.25 -7.16
CA PHE A 141 -11.76 -7.88 -6.71
C PHE A 141 -10.75 -7.03 -7.51
N TYR A 142 -10.85 -5.71 -7.38
CA TYR A 142 -9.92 -4.81 -8.04
C TYR A 142 -9.55 -3.65 -7.12
N THR A 143 -8.28 -3.52 -6.82
CA THR A 143 -7.75 -2.39 -6.04
C THR A 143 -7.25 -1.32 -7.01
N THR A 144 -7.82 -0.13 -6.97
CA THR A 144 -7.47 0.96 -7.88
C THR A 144 -7.58 2.34 -7.24
N HIS A 145 -6.99 3.33 -7.89
CA HIS A 145 -7.27 4.73 -7.58
C HIS A 145 -8.69 5.04 -8.00
N ALA A 146 -9.51 5.17 -7.11
CA ALA A 146 -10.95 5.36 -7.08
C ALA A 146 -11.73 5.76 -8.35
N THR A 147 -11.19 6.38 -9.37
CA THR A 147 -11.86 6.62 -10.66
C THR A 147 -10.90 6.57 -11.83
N ASP A 148 -11.41 6.15 -12.98
CA ASP A 148 -10.72 6.24 -14.27
C ASP A 148 -10.57 7.68 -14.81
N LYS A 149 -11.26 8.65 -14.22
CA LYS A 149 -11.25 10.07 -14.64
C LYS A 149 -10.48 11.01 -13.73
N GLY A 150 -9.94 10.51 -12.67
CA GLY A 150 -9.20 11.32 -11.73
C GLY A 150 -8.97 10.53 -10.47
N SER A 151 -7.75 10.33 -10.19
CA SER A 151 -7.29 9.86 -8.91
C SER A 151 -7.81 10.80 -7.83
N ALA A 152 -8.35 10.25 -6.76
CA ALA A 152 -8.47 10.99 -5.50
C ALA A 152 -7.10 11.46 -5.01
N THR A 153 -6.08 10.95 -5.62
CA THR A 153 -4.74 11.46 -5.48
C THR A 153 -4.65 12.73 -6.27
N THR A 154 -4.85 13.75 -5.65
CA THR A 154 -5.04 15.11 -6.08
C THR A 154 -3.80 15.80 -6.65
N TYR A 155 -3.19 15.23 -7.65
CA TYR A 155 -2.29 15.99 -8.50
C TYR A 155 -3.04 17.07 -9.31
N SER A 156 -4.37 17.03 -9.33
CA SER A 156 -5.20 18.00 -10.06
C SER A 156 -5.43 19.32 -9.35
N GLY A 157 -5.08 19.43 -8.08
CA GLY A 157 -5.30 20.65 -7.30
C GLY A 157 -6.76 21.03 -7.04
N LYS A 158 -7.71 20.18 -7.39
CA LYS A 158 -9.13 20.40 -7.16
C LYS A 158 -9.59 19.60 -5.96
N PRO A 159 -10.28 20.16 -4.99
CA PRO A 159 -10.97 19.39 -3.96
C PRO A 159 -12.07 18.56 -4.64
N TYR A 160 -12.12 17.29 -4.35
CA TYR A 160 -13.20 16.42 -4.76
C TYR A 160 -14.18 16.33 -3.59
N THR A 161 -15.38 16.88 -3.78
CA THR A 161 -16.43 16.88 -2.77
C THR A 161 -17.60 15.97 -3.13
N ASP A 162 -17.54 15.30 -4.28
CA ASP A 162 -18.60 14.39 -4.77
C ASP A 162 -17.93 13.11 -5.31
N TRP A 163 -17.76 12.15 -4.41
CA TRP A 163 -16.98 10.97 -4.63
C TRP A 163 -17.86 9.73 -4.71
N ASP A 164 -18.10 9.25 -5.90
CA ASP A 164 -18.63 7.90 -6.12
C ASP A 164 -17.59 7.10 -6.93
N ILE A 165 -16.83 6.24 -6.24
CA ILE A 165 -15.85 5.37 -6.88
C ILE A 165 -16.46 4.45 -7.93
N ARG A 166 -17.77 4.31 -7.95
CA ARG A 166 -18.51 3.51 -8.94
C ARG A 166 -18.83 4.30 -10.20
N LYS A 167 -18.76 5.63 -10.16
CA LYS A 167 -19.02 6.47 -11.33
C LYS A 167 -17.91 6.32 -12.36
N GLY A 168 -18.23 5.73 -13.49
CA GLY A 168 -17.32 5.58 -14.63
C GLY A 168 -16.50 4.30 -14.65
N THR A 169 -16.75 3.38 -13.73
CA THR A 169 -16.15 2.05 -13.75
C THR A 169 -17.23 1.01 -14.04
N GLU A 170 -17.28 0.49 -15.25
CA GLU A 170 -18.04 -0.73 -15.58
C GLU A 170 -17.27 -1.96 -15.08
N ILE A 171 -16.97 -1.98 -13.78
CA ILE A 171 -16.22 -3.06 -13.15
C ILE A 171 -17.22 -4.02 -12.50
N ASP A 172 -17.15 -5.26 -12.90
CA ASP A 172 -18.05 -6.35 -12.51
C ASP A 172 -17.67 -7.07 -11.22
N VAL A 173 -16.63 -6.61 -10.54
CA VAL A 173 -16.14 -7.12 -9.25
C VAL A 173 -16.08 -6.01 -8.21
N PRO A 174 -16.05 -6.35 -6.90
CA PRO A 174 -15.83 -5.35 -5.86
C PRO A 174 -14.57 -4.52 -6.09
N VAL A 175 -14.67 -3.21 -5.86
CA VAL A 175 -13.58 -2.26 -6.02
C VAL A 175 -13.13 -1.78 -4.65
N LEU A 176 -11.83 -1.81 -4.44
CA LEU A 176 -11.15 -1.27 -3.27
C LEU A 176 -10.35 -0.04 -3.69
N SER A 177 -10.44 1.01 -2.91
CA SER A 177 -9.62 2.20 -3.14
C SER A 177 -8.27 2.05 -2.45
N HIS A 178 -7.19 2.42 -3.12
CA HIS A 178 -5.86 2.51 -2.55
C HIS A 178 -5.20 3.85 -2.85
N GLU A 179 -4.17 4.18 -2.07
CA GLU A 179 -3.35 5.38 -2.26
C GLU A 179 -4.19 6.67 -2.34
N VAL A 180 -5.28 6.72 -1.59
CA VAL A 180 -6.11 7.93 -1.46
C VAL A 180 -5.41 8.95 -0.57
N GLY A 181 -5.70 10.24 -0.76
CA GLY A 181 -5.13 11.30 0.07
C GLY A 181 -3.60 11.39 -0.03
N GLN A 182 -3.01 11.19 -1.19
CA GLN A 182 -1.56 11.21 -1.39
C GLN A 182 -0.89 12.58 -1.20
N ARG A 183 -1.62 13.61 -0.81
CA ARG A 183 -0.98 14.85 -0.38
C ARG A 183 -0.26 14.61 0.93
N CYS A 184 1.05 14.70 0.88
CA CYS A 184 1.85 14.67 2.08
C CYS A 184 1.64 15.97 2.87
N ALA A 185 1.48 15.86 4.18
CA ALA A 185 1.60 16.99 5.05
C ALA A 185 3.01 17.61 4.90
N TYR A 186 3.11 18.93 5.09
CA TYR A 186 4.42 19.57 5.14
C TYR A 186 5.25 18.96 6.28
N PRO A 187 6.57 18.74 6.12
CA PRO A 187 7.37 18.05 7.14
C PRO A 187 7.35 18.76 8.50
N ASN A 188 7.22 17.98 9.56
CA ASN A 188 7.47 18.43 10.92
C ASN A 188 8.97 18.31 11.21
N PHE A 189 9.72 19.40 11.20
CA PHE A 189 11.18 19.36 11.37
C PHE A 189 11.63 18.85 12.74
N LYS A 190 10.76 18.81 13.75
CA LYS A 190 11.03 18.21 15.05
C LYS A 190 11.26 16.70 14.95
N GLU A 191 10.77 16.07 13.86
CA GLU A 191 10.95 14.63 13.60
C GLU A 191 12.35 14.29 13.05
N ILE A 192 13.15 15.27 12.60
CA ILE A 192 14.53 15.05 12.14
C ILE A 192 15.36 14.33 13.23
N GLU A 193 15.16 14.71 14.48
CA GLU A 193 15.85 14.06 15.62
C GLU A 193 15.54 12.56 15.77
N LEU A 194 14.40 12.10 15.27
CA LEU A 194 14.04 10.66 15.30
C LEU A 194 14.94 9.81 14.39
N TYR A 195 15.61 10.46 13.44
CA TYR A 195 16.48 9.81 12.45
C TYR A 195 17.95 9.80 12.85
N LYS A 196 18.34 10.44 13.96
CA LYS A 196 19.73 10.66 14.38
C LYS A 196 20.60 9.38 14.41
N ASP A 197 20.01 8.26 14.83
CA ASP A 197 20.70 6.99 14.93
C ASP A 197 20.09 5.93 13.97
N CYS A 198 19.46 6.39 12.90
CA CYS A 198 18.85 5.52 11.91
C CYS A 198 19.82 5.25 10.74
N PRO A 199 19.72 4.09 10.06
CA PRO A 199 20.50 3.81 8.86
C PRO A 199 20.12 4.69 7.66
N VAL A 200 19.06 5.47 7.78
CA VAL A 200 18.58 6.42 6.77
C VAL A 200 18.50 7.83 7.35
N GLU A 201 18.82 8.82 6.54
CA GLU A 201 18.74 10.24 6.89
C GLU A 201 17.35 10.82 6.70
N ALA A 202 17.00 11.85 7.44
CA ALA A 202 15.77 12.63 7.26
C ALA A 202 15.88 13.63 6.08
N ARG A 203 16.49 13.20 4.97
CA ARG A 203 16.93 14.07 3.88
C ARG A 203 15.82 14.98 3.31
N ASN A 204 14.62 14.44 3.15
CA ASN A 204 13.49 15.24 2.66
C ASN A 204 13.14 16.38 3.64
N PHE A 205 13.15 16.11 4.94
CA PHE A 205 12.84 17.11 5.96
C PHE A 205 13.89 18.20 6.00
N GLU A 206 15.16 17.82 5.86
CA GLU A 206 16.27 18.77 5.81
C GLU A 206 16.17 19.71 4.58
N ILE A 207 15.87 19.14 3.40
CA ILE A 207 15.69 19.94 2.17
C ILE A 207 14.56 20.97 2.34
N PHE A 208 13.43 20.57 2.88
CA PHE A 208 12.31 21.49 3.11
C PHE A 208 12.63 22.56 4.15
N ARG A 209 13.36 22.21 5.21
CA ARG A 209 13.84 23.17 6.21
C ARG A 209 14.75 24.19 5.58
N ASP A 210 15.76 23.74 4.85
CA ASP A 210 16.76 24.60 4.22
C ASP A 210 16.10 25.54 3.20
N GLN A 211 15.10 25.06 2.44
CA GLN A 211 14.31 25.90 1.54
C GLN A 211 13.51 26.99 2.28
N LEU A 212 12.92 26.70 3.43
CA LEU A 212 12.25 27.72 4.24
C LEU A 212 13.25 28.75 4.79
N GLU A 213 14.41 28.30 5.24
CA GLU A 213 15.47 29.19 5.73
C GLU A 213 15.96 30.12 4.63
N GLU A 214 16.28 29.61 3.44
CA GLU A 214 16.69 30.39 2.27
C GLU A 214 15.65 31.45 1.86
N ASN A 215 14.38 31.17 2.07
CA ASN A 215 13.29 32.09 1.76
C ASN A 215 12.87 32.99 2.94
N GLY A 216 13.56 32.94 4.07
CA GLY A 216 13.25 33.73 5.27
C GLY A 216 11.91 33.38 5.92
N MET A 217 11.44 32.12 5.80
CA MET A 217 10.14 31.65 6.28
C MET A 217 10.26 30.54 7.32
N LEU A 218 11.43 30.30 7.87
CA LEU A 218 11.65 29.18 8.80
C LEU A 218 10.79 29.29 10.08
N ASP A 219 10.50 30.50 10.52
CA ASP A 219 9.61 30.79 11.65
C ASP A 219 8.15 30.39 11.40
N LEU A 220 7.74 30.21 10.14
CA LEU A 220 6.41 29.75 9.74
C LEU A 220 6.31 28.21 9.59
N ALA A 221 7.37 27.46 9.89
CA ALA A 221 7.42 26.01 9.67
C ALA A 221 6.28 25.24 10.35
N ASP A 222 5.96 25.58 11.61
CA ASP A 222 4.85 24.94 12.34
C ASP A 222 3.48 25.30 11.71
N ASP A 223 3.33 26.46 11.09
CA ASP A 223 2.12 26.85 10.36
C ASP A 223 1.98 26.08 9.05
N PHE A 224 3.05 25.94 8.28
CA PHE A 224 3.06 25.12 7.07
C PHE A 224 2.65 23.67 7.39
N PHE A 225 3.27 23.07 8.42
CA PHE A 225 2.91 21.73 8.87
C PHE A 225 1.43 21.61 9.28
N ARG A 226 0.95 22.54 10.11
CA ARG A 226 -0.43 22.54 10.63
C ARG A 226 -1.46 22.71 9.52
N VAL A 227 -1.23 23.62 8.58
CA VAL A 227 -2.15 23.88 7.47
C VAL A 227 -2.18 22.70 6.50
N ALA A 228 -1.01 22.18 6.11
CA ALA A 228 -0.91 21.03 5.23
C ALA A 228 -1.57 19.77 5.85
N SER A 229 -1.37 19.53 7.14
CA SER A 229 -2.00 18.41 7.85
C SER A 229 -3.53 18.51 7.88
N LYS A 230 -4.08 19.73 8.08
CA LYS A 230 -5.52 19.95 8.00
C LYS A 230 -6.08 19.71 6.61
N GLN A 231 -5.36 20.16 5.58
CA GLN A 231 -5.74 19.91 4.19
C GLN A 231 -5.79 18.42 3.88
N THR A 232 -4.75 17.67 4.28
CA THR A 232 -4.70 16.22 4.12
C THR A 232 -5.88 15.54 4.82
N ALA A 233 -6.19 15.96 6.06
CA ALA A 233 -7.33 15.41 6.81
C ALA A 233 -8.68 15.67 6.12
N ILE A 234 -8.89 16.84 5.51
CA ILE A 234 -10.09 17.17 4.74
C ILE A 234 -10.21 16.26 3.51
N GLU A 235 -9.10 16.05 2.81
CA GLU A 235 -9.07 15.18 1.62
C GLU A 235 -9.36 13.71 1.96
N TYR A 236 -8.81 13.21 3.07
CA TYR A 236 -9.16 11.88 3.57
C TYR A 236 -10.65 11.77 3.92
N LYS A 237 -11.20 12.80 4.58
CA LYS A 237 -12.62 12.84 4.90
C LYS A 237 -13.47 12.75 3.64
N ASP A 238 -13.18 13.58 2.64
CA ASP A 238 -13.89 13.59 1.35
C ASP A 238 -13.80 12.24 0.60
N CYS A 239 -12.73 11.48 0.82
CA CYS A 239 -12.56 10.14 0.24
C CYS A 239 -13.33 9.04 0.98
N ILE A 240 -13.64 9.23 2.27
CA ILE A 240 -14.27 8.22 3.13
C ILE A 240 -15.79 8.39 3.14
N GLU A 241 -16.28 9.62 3.06
CA GLU A 241 -17.71 9.97 3.02
C GLU A 241 -18.31 9.82 1.62
#